data_3b96c3d5b9ceb6160e45aaa54bbcc10d
#
_entry.id   3b96c3d5b9ceb6160e45aaa54bbcc10d
#
_cell.length_a   1.000
_cell.length_b   1.000
_cell.length_c   1.000
_cell.angle_alpha   90.00
_cell.angle_beta   90.00
_cell.angle_gamma   90.00
#
_symmetry.space_group_name_H-M   'P 1'
#
loop_
_entity.id
_entity.type
_entity.pdbx_description
1 polymer ?
#
loop_
_entity_poly.entity_id
_entity_poly.type
_entity_poly.pdbx_seq_one_letter_code
_entity_poly.pdbx_strand_id
1 'polypeptide(L)'
;MALIIFSAVESEWMAYGIYVFFVVIIAEMLGWGATISVNALIGMHFLEVRDFEFDFIANEFMLVLIGITMALVLNLFYDYGSQRKALVENMRYTEERLQMILGEISAYLANKEMQRNVWDDICALEKEVQGFIQDAYEYQDNTFHSHPGYYIDYFEMRMKQCNVIHNLHYEMKKIRHMPDEAMIISSYVF
;
A
#
# COMPACT_ATOMS: atom_id res chain seq x y z
N MET A 1 -19.54 -9.98 -23.10
CA MET A 1 -19.68 -11.03 -22.07
C MET A 1 -21.06 -11.00 -21.44
N ALA A 2 -21.54 -9.90 -20.87
CA ALA A 2 -22.89 -9.76 -20.28
C ALA A 2 -23.99 -10.23 -21.25
N LEU A 3 -24.02 -9.71 -22.46
CA LEU A 3 -24.96 -10.08 -23.53
C LEU A 3 -25.09 -11.61 -23.75
N ILE A 4 -23.97 -12.31 -23.84
CA ILE A 4 -23.95 -13.75 -24.10
C ILE A 4 -24.51 -14.52 -22.90
N ILE A 5 -24.15 -14.15 -21.68
CA ILE A 5 -24.59 -14.83 -20.47
C ILE A 5 -26.09 -14.61 -20.24
N PHE A 6 -26.54 -13.35 -20.36
CA PHE A 6 -27.95 -12.99 -20.09
C PHE A 6 -28.92 -13.48 -21.17
N SER A 7 -28.41 -13.74 -22.37
CA SER A 7 -29.22 -14.39 -23.43
C SER A 7 -29.27 -15.93 -23.33
N ALA A 8 -28.25 -16.53 -22.72
CA ALA A 8 -28.12 -17.99 -22.64
C ALA A 8 -28.75 -18.59 -21.37
N VAL A 9 -28.91 -17.80 -20.30
CA VAL A 9 -29.40 -18.29 -19.01
C VAL A 9 -30.76 -17.66 -18.69
N GLU A 10 -31.80 -18.48 -18.57
CA GLU A 10 -33.18 -18.01 -18.29
C GLU A 10 -33.33 -17.44 -16.87
N SER A 11 -32.60 -17.97 -15.89
CA SER A 11 -32.67 -17.54 -14.50
C SER A 11 -31.80 -16.30 -14.28
N GLU A 12 -32.42 -15.17 -13.91
CA GLU A 12 -31.77 -13.88 -13.69
C GLU A 12 -30.65 -13.95 -12.65
N TRP A 13 -30.91 -14.59 -11.53
CA TRP A 13 -29.91 -14.72 -10.44
C TRP A 13 -28.73 -15.60 -10.84
N MET A 14 -28.98 -16.66 -11.59
CA MET A 14 -27.89 -17.49 -12.12
C MET A 14 -27.08 -16.77 -13.18
N ALA A 15 -27.74 -16.08 -14.08
CA ALA A 15 -27.06 -15.29 -15.12
C ALA A 15 -26.16 -14.20 -14.49
N TYR A 16 -26.68 -13.49 -13.49
CA TYR A 16 -25.91 -12.48 -12.77
C TYR A 16 -24.74 -13.09 -12.00
N GLY A 17 -24.97 -14.18 -11.28
CA GLY A 17 -23.91 -14.89 -10.55
C GLY A 17 -22.77 -15.34 -11.46
N ILE A 18 -23.08 -15.93 -12.62
CA ILE A 18 -22.09 -16.32 -13.62
C ILE A 18 -21.35 -15.11 -14.18
N TYR A 19 -22.07 -14.02 -14.47
CA TYR A 19 -21.47 -12.78 -14.95
C TYR A 19 -20.45 -12.21 -13.95
N VAL A 20 -20.85 -12.03 -12.69
CA VAL A 20 -19.97 -11.50 -11.62
C VAL A 20 -18.76 -12.41 -11.41
N PHE A 21 -18.96 -13.73 -11.43
CA PHE A 21 -17.86 -14.70 -11.29
C PHE A 21 -16.79 -14.49 -12.38
N PHE A 22 -17.20 -14.34 -13.65
CA PHE A 22 -16.24 -14.06 -14.72
C PHE A 22 -15.61 -12.66 -14.61
N VAL A 23 -16.37 -11.65 -14.20
CA VAL A 23 -15.83 -10.29 -13.97
C VAL A 23 -14.74 -10.32 -12.91
N VAL A 24 -14.95 -11.00 -11.79
CA VAL A 24 -13.95 -11.10 -10.72
C VAL A 24 -12.69 -11.82 -11.24
N ILE A 25 -12.83 -12.95 -11.90
CA ILE A 25 -11.66 -13.69 -12.42
C ILE A 25 -10.85 -12.83 -13.39
N ILE A 26 -11.52 -12.16 -14.34
CA ILE A 26 -10.84 -11.36 -15.35
C ILE A 26 -10.18 -10.12 -14.68
N ALA A 27 -10.87 -9.46 -13.77
CA ALA A 27 -10.34 -8.29 -13.06
C ALA A 27 -9.11 -8.66 -12.22
N GLU A 28 -9.14 -9.78 -11.51
CA GLU A 28 -7.99 -10.27 -10.74
C GLU A 28 -6.81 -10.64 -11.65
N MET A 29 -7.07 -11.33 -12.76
CA MET A 29 -6.01 -11.70 -13.72
C MET A 29 -5.33 -10.49 -14.36
N LEU A 30 -6.07 -9.39 -14.55
CA LEU A 30 -5.55 -8.15 -15.15
C LEU A 30 -5.03 -7.14 -14.11
N GLY A 31 -5.15 -7.43 -12.81
CA GLY A 31 -4.80 -6.50 -11.75
C GLY A 31 -5.77 -5.31 -11.61
N TRP A 32 -7.02 -5.47 -12.08
CA TRP A 32 -8.06 -4.43 -12.09
C TRP A 32 -9.10 -4.61 -10.97
N GLY A 33 -8.68 -5.08 -9.81
CA GLY A 33 -9.57 -5.35 -8.66
C GLY A 33 -10.48 -4.18 -8.28
N ALA A 34 -9.98 -2.94 -8.37
CA ALA A 34 -10.76 -1.73 -8.10
C ALA A 34 -11.99 -1.55 -9.02
N THR A 35 -12.01 -2.19 -10.20
CA THR A 35 -13.12 -2.06 -11.16
C THR A 35 -14.24 -3.06 -10.94
N ILE A 36 -14.07 -4.06 -10.07
CA ILE A 36 -15.04 -5.14 -9.85
C ILE A 36 -16.40 -4.60 -9.47
N SER A 37 -16.46 -3.67 -8.50
CA SER A 37 -17.72 -3.10 -8.00
C SER A 37 -18.50 -2.38 -9.10
N VAL A 38 -17.80 -1.57 -9.90
CA VAL A 38 -18.42 -0.80 -10.99
C VAL A 38 -18.92 -1.73 -12.09
N ASN A 39 -18.13 -2.72 -12.47
CA ASN A 39 -18.54 -3.70 -13.48
C ASN A 39 -19.72 -4.57 -13.01
N ALA A 40 -19.76 -4.93 -11.73
CA ALA A 40 -20.91 -5.67 -11.17
C ALA A 40 -22.18 -4.80 -11.22
N LEU A 41 -22.10 -3.52 -10.86
CA LEU A 41 -23.23 -2.60 -10.92
C LEU A 41 -23.76 -2.41 -12.35
N ILE A 42 -22.87 -2.22 -13.33
CA ILE A 42 -23.25 -2.11 -14.75
C ILE A 42 -23.93 -3.40 -15.21
N GLY A 43 -23.40 -4.56 -14.82
CA GLY A 43 -24.02 -5.86 -15.14
C GLY A 43 -25.43 -6.02 -14.57
N MET A 44 -25.65 -5.51 -13.34
CA MET A 44 -26.99 -5.51 -12.72
C MET A 44 -27.98 -4.64 -13.50
N HIS A 45 -27.54 -3.47 -13.97
CA HIS A 45 -28.37 -2.57 -14.78
C HIS A 45 -28.77 -3.19 -16.11
N PHE A 46 -27.84 -3.87 -16.80
CA PHE A 46 -28.14 -4.64 -18.01
C PHE A 46 -29.13 -5.80 -17.77
N LEU A 47 -29.08 -6.41 -16.60
CA LEU A 47 -30.00 -7.49 -16.26
C LEU A 47 -31.42 -6.96 -16.01
N GLU A 48 -31.55 -5.83 -15.32
CA GLU A 48 -32.84 -5.22 -14.97
C GLU A 48 -33.59 -4.73 -16.20
N VAL A 49 -32.91 -4.04 -17.10
CA VAL A 49 -33.55 -3.45 -18.30
C VAL A 49 -33.76 -4.49 -19.40
N ARG A 50 -32.87 -5.48 -19.52
CA ARG A 50 -32.89 -6.53 -20.57
C ARG A 50 -33.03 -5.99 -21.99
N ASP A 51 -32.65 -4.74 -22.18
CA ASP A 51 -32.61 -4.11 -23.48
C ASP A 51 -31.18 -4.15 -24.01
N PHE A 52 -31.02 -4.80 -25.16
CA PHE A 52 -29.71 -4.94 -25.82
C PHE A 52 -29.70 -4.22 -27.18
N GLU A 53 -30.61 -3.27 -27.35
CA GLU A 53 -30.58 -2.42 -28.54
C GLU A 53 -29.32 -1.53 -28.51
N PHE A 54 -28.87 -1.18 -29.70
CA PHE A 54 -27.62 -0.40 -29.84
C PHE A 54 -27.69 0.94 -29.10
N ASP A 55 -28.85 1.59 -29.10
CA ASP A 55 -29.05 2.88 -28.45
C ASP A 55 -28.89 2.79 -26.91
N PHE A 56 -29.38 1.69 -26.30
CA PHE A 56 -29.22 1.46 -24.88
C PHE A 56 -27.76 1.20 -24.52
N ILE A 57 -27.06 0.34 -25.30
CA ILE A 57 -25.64 0.04 -25.08
C ILE A 57 -24.79 1.30 -25.26
N ALA A 58 -25.09 2.13 -26.25
CA ALA A 58 -24.39 3.39 -26.48
C ALA A 58 -24.59 4.38 -25.34
N ASN A 59 -25.80 4.46 -24.79
CA ASN A 59 -26.11 5.30 -23.63
C ASN A 59 -25.30 4.85 -22.39
N GLU A 60 -25.25 3.56 -22.06
CA GLU A 60 -24.46 3.03 -20.97
C GLU A 60 -22.97 3.30 -21.15
N PHE A 61 -22.47 3.11 -22.36
CA PHE A 61 -21.07 3.44 -22.66
C PHE A 61 -20.76 4.93 -22.46
N MET A 62 -21.67 5.82 -22.90
CA MET A 62 -21.52 7.26 -22.71
C MET A 62 -21.57 7.66 -21.24
N LEU A 63 -22.41 7.03 -20.43
CA LEU A 63 -22.45 7.29 -18.97
C LEU A 63 -21.13 6.90 -18.30
N VAL A 64 -20.57 5.74 -18.65
CA VAL A 64 -19.27 5.30 -18.15
C VAL A 64 -18.16 6.26 -18.61
N LEU A 65 -18.18 6.68 -19.87
CA LEU A 65 -17.20 7.62 -20.41
C LEU A 65 -17.25 8.98 -19.71
N ILE A 66 -18.44 9.49 -19.44
CA ILE A 66 -18.63 10.73 -18.66
C ILE A 66 -18.08 10.56 -17.25
N GLY A 67 -18.39 9.45 -16.57
CA GLY A 67 -17.89 9.15 -15.24
C GLY A 67 -16.35 9.12 -15.19
N ILE A 68 -15.72 8.41 -16.12
CA ILE A 68 -14.25 8.35 -16.23
C ILE A 68 -13.68 9.74 -16.50
N THR A 69 -14.28 10.50 -17.43
CA THR A 69 -13.80 11.86 -17.76
C THR A 69 -13.89 12.78 -16.55
N MET A 70 -14.99 12.75 -15.80
CA MET A 70 -15.13 13.53 -14.58
C MET A 70 -14.12 13.12 -13.50
N ALA A 71 -13.89 11.82 -13.32
CA ALA A 71 -12.89 11.33 -12.39
C ALA A 71 -11.48 11.81 -12.77
N LEU A 72 -11.11 11.76 -14.06
CA LEU A 72 -9.82 12.28 -14.54
C LEU A 72 -9.68 13.79 -14.32
N VAL A 73 -10.74 14.56 -14.61
CA VAL A 73 -10.75 16.01 -14.37
C VAL A 73 -10.56 16.32 -12.91
N LEU A 74 -11.30 15.66 -12.02
CA LEU A 74 -11.15 15.85 -10.58
C LEU A 74 -9.76 15.47 -10.08
N ASN A 75 -9.19 14.39 -10.61
CA ASN A 75 -7.84 13.95 -10.28
C ASN A 75 -6.76 14.97 -10.71
N LEU A 76 -6.96 15.68 -11.82
CA LEU A 76 -6.03 16.74 -12.26
C LEU A 76 -6.01 17.95 -11.31
N PHE A 77 -7.10 18.21 -10.58
CA PHE A 77 -7.19 19.29 -9.60
C PHE A 77 -6.76 18.86 -8.19
N TYR A 78 -6.47 17.58 -7.97
CA TYR A 78 -6.03 17.09 -6.67
C TYR A 78 -4.56 17.50 -6.40
N ASP A 79 -4.33 18.15 -5.25
CA ASP A 79 -2.99 18.61 -4.86
C ASP A 79 -2.13 17.48 -4.30
N TYR A 80 -1.40 16.80 -5.16
CA TYR A 80 -0.42 15.79 -4.77
C TYR A 80 0.83 16.37 -4.09
N GLY A 81 1.01 17.68 -4.10
CA GLY A 81 2.12 18.35 -3.42
C GLY A 81 2.08 18.17 -1.91
N SER A 82 0.90 18.11 -1.33
CA SER A 82 0.69 17.85 0.10
C SER A 82 1.09 16.42 0.48
N GLN A 83 0.67 15.42 -0.29
CA GLN A 83 1.04 14.01 -0.05
C GLN A 83 2.54 13.79 -0.18
N ARG A 84 3.18 14.37 -1.22
CA ARG A 84 4.62 14.31 -1.39
C ARG A 84 5.37 14.92 -0.20
N LYS A 85 4.91 16.06 0.33
CA LYS A 85 5.51 16.69 1.51
C LYS A 85 5.40 15.77 2.72
N ALA A 86 4.23 15.16 2.95
CA ALA A 86 4.03 14.20 4.02
C ALA A 86 4.97 12.99 3.91
N LEU A 87 5.15 12.42 2.71
CA LEU A 87 6.10 11.32 2.50
C LEU A 87 7.54 11.74 2.82
N VAL A 88 7.98 12.93 2.41
CA VAL A 88 9.33 13.45 2.74
C VAL A 88 9.48 13.69 4.25
N GLU A 89 8.45 14.15 4.92
CA GLU A 89 8.45 14.32 6.38
C GLU A 89 8.52 12.97 7.10
N ASN A 90 7.76 11.98 6.64
CA ASN A 90 7.82 10.61 7.13
C ASN A 90 9.20 9.97 6.92
N MET A 91 9.90 10.29 5.82
CA MET A 91 11.28 9.85 5.60
C MET A 91 12.22 10.41 6.68
N ARG A 92 12.15 11.72 6.95
CA ARG A 92 12.95 12.37 7.99
C ARG A 92 12.66 11.82 9.38
N TYR A 93 11.38 11.68 9.69
CA TYR A 93 10.94 11.06 10.94
C TYR A 93 11.51 9.66 11.11
N THR A 94 11.43 8.82 10.07
CA THR A 94 11.98 7.46 10.10
C THR A 94 13.49 7.46 10.36
N GLU A 95 14.24 8.38 9.75
CA GLU A 95 15.68 8.50 9.98
C GLU A 95 16.02 8.94 11.40
N GLU A 96 15.32 9.94 11.93
CA GLU A 96 15.51 10.42 13.30
C GLU A 96 15.20 9.31 14.32
N ARG A 97 14.15 8.52 14.09
CA ARG A 97 13.80 7.39 14.96
C ARG A 97 14.85 6.28 14.90
N LEU A 98 15.33 5.93 13.68
CA LEU A 98 16.39 4.94 13.51
C LEU A 98 17.70 5.38 14.20
N GLN A 99 18.09 6.64 14.04
CA GLN A 99 19.29 7.18 14.70
C GLN A 99 19.17 7.09 16.23
N MET A 100 18.00 7.41 16.78
CA MET A 100 17.76 7.33 18.22
C MET A 100 17.86 5.89 18.72
N ILE A 101 17.24 4.93 18.03
CA ILE A 101 17.29 3.51 18.35
C ILE A 101 18.74 2.99 18.28
N LEU A 102 19.47 3.33 17.22
CA LEU A 102 20.88 2.94 17.06
C LEU A 102 21.76 3.55 18.17
N GLY A 103 21.50 4.78 18.57
CA GLY A 103 22.18 5.43 19.69
C GLY A 103 22.00 4.69 21.02
N GLU A 104 20.78 4.26 21.34
CA GLU A 104 20.50 3.46 22.53
C GLU A 104 21.14 2.04 22.47
N ILE A 105 21.13 1.42 21.30
CA ILE A 105 21.81 0.14 21.08
C ILE A 105 23.34 0.30 21.27
N SER A 106 23.91 1.35 20.70
CA SER A 106 25.33 1.68 20.86
C SER A 106 25.67 1.91 22.34
N ALA A 107 24.85 2.64 23.07
CA ALA A 107 25.03 2.88 24.51
C ALA A 107 25.00 1.56 25.31
N TYR A 108 24.09 0.65 24.98
CA TYR A 108 24.02 -0.67 25.61
C TYR A 108 25.28 -1.49 25.32
N LEU A 109 25.76 -1.53 24.06
CA LEU A 109 26.99 -2.23 23.67
C LEU A 109 28.23 -1.64 24.37
N ALA A 110 28.24 -0.34 24.66
CA ALA A 110 29.29 0.33 25.45
C ALA A 110 29.16 0.11 26.96
N ASN A 111 28.32 -0.83 27.40
CA ASN A 111 28.05 -1.17 28.80
C ASN A 111 27.51 0.03 29.63
N LYS A 112 26.74 0.91 28.97
CA LYS A 112 26.01 2.02 29.60
C LYS A 112 24.56 1.59 29.87
N GLU A 113 23.93 2.23 30.82
CA GLU A 113 22.49 1.99 31.05
C GLU A 113 21.66 2.54 29.88
N MET A 114 20.72 1.72 29.39
CA MET A 114 19.73 2.17 28.42
C MET A 114 18.70 3.06 29.11
N GLN A 115 18.47 4.24 28.53
CA GLN A 115 17.51 5.21 29.06
C GLN A 115 16.07 4.92 28.65
N ARG A 116 15.85 4.10 27.59
CA ARG A 116 14.55 3.83 26.99
C ARG A 116 14.34 2.35 26.74
N ASN A 117 13.09 1.96 26.63
CA ASN A 117 12.72 0.61 26.17
C ASN A 117 12.83 0.53 24.65
N VAL A 118 14.02 0.20 24.16
CA VAL A 118 14.34 0.11 22.72
C VAL A 118 13.44 -0.87 21.97
N TRP A 119 12.97 -1.93 22.64
CA TRP A 119 12.07 -2.91 22.03
C TRP A 119 10.75 -2.29 21.57
N ASP A 120 10.11 -1.52 22.42
CA ASP A 120 8.84 -0.88 22.11
C ASP A 120 9.03 0.19 21.01
N ASP A 121 10.16 0.90 21.02
CA ASP A 121 10.49 1.86 19.99
C ASP A 121 10.71 1.21 18.62
N ILE A 122 11.37 0.03 18.56
CA ILE A 122 11.54 -0.73 17.31
C ILE A 122 10.18 -1.21 16.78
N CYS A 123 9.35 -1.84 17.63
CA CYS A 123 8.04 -2.34 17.22
C CYS A 123 7.10 -1.20 16.77
N ALA A 124 7.17 -0.04 17.43
CA ALA A 124 6.39 1.14 17.02
C ALA A 124 6.84 1.63 15.64
N LEU A 125 8.16 1.75 15.42
CA LEU A 125 8.70 2.20 14.15
C LEU A 125 8.38 1.24 13.00
N GLU A 126 8.46 -0.08 13.22
CA GLU A 126 8.07 -1.08 12.20
C GLU A 126 6.62 -0.89 11.76
N LYS A 127 5.72 -0.67 12.72
CA LYS A 127 4.31 -0.43 12.42
C LYS A 127 4.08 0.88 11.67
N GLU A 128 4.78 1.94 12.04
CA GLU A 128 4.70 3.24 11.37
C GLU A 128 5.23 3.17 9.94
N VAL A 129 6.40 2.55 9.73
CA VAL A 129 6.98 2.35 8.40
C VAL A 129 6.09 1.51 7.50
N GLN A 130 5.38 0.50 8.06
CA GLN A 130 4.37 -0.26 7.31
C GLN A 130 3.23 0.64 6.81
N GLY A 131 2.79 1.61 7.61
CA GLY A 131 1.82 2.63 7.19
C GLY A 131 2.38 3.53 6.09
N PHE A 132 3.62 3.98 6.23
CA PHE A 132 4.27 4.84 5.23
C PHE A 132 4.48 4.14 3.88
N ILE A 133 4.70 2.83 3.87
CA ILE A 133 4.73 2.01 2.65
C ILE A 133 3.36 2.08 1.96
N GLN A 134 2.27 1.93 2.73
CA GLN A 134 0.92 2.01 2.19
C GLN A 134 0.63 3.40 1.60
N ASP A 135 1.01 4.48 2.31
CA ASP A 135 0.87 5.85 1.83
C ASP A 135 1.67 6.09 0.54
N ALA A 136 2.84 5.47 0.43
CA ALA A 136 3.70 5.57 -0.76
C ALA A 136 3.09 4.84 -1.97
N TYR A 137 2.45 3.69 -1.79
CA TYR A 137 1.68 3.01 -2.83
C TYR A 137 0.47 3.85 -3.27
N GLU A 138 -0.28 4.41 -2.31
CA GLU A 138 -1.41 5.28 -2.62
C GLU A 138 -0.97 6.52 -3.44
N TYR A 139 0.16 7.12 -3.07
CA TYR A 139 0.75 8.21 -3.84
C TYR A 139 1.15 7.77 -5.25
N GLN A 140 1.76 6.58 -5.41
CA GLN A 140 2.14 6.03 -6.72
C GLN A 140 0.93 5.85 -7.63
N ASP A 141 -0.14 5.26 -7.10
CA ASP A 141 -1.34 4.92 -7.88
C ASP A 141 -2.11 6.18 -8.33
N ASN A 142 -1.97 7.27 -7.59
CA ASN A 142 -2.72 8.50 -7.83
C ASN A 142 -1.92 9.60 -8.53
N THR A 143 -0.59 9.48 -8.64
CA THR A 143 0.25 10.55 -9.19
C THR A 143 0.72 10.28 -10.63
N PHE A 144 0.78 11.34 -11.44
CA PHE A 144 1.40 11.31 -12.76
C PHE A 144 2.87 11.78 -12.75
N HIS A 145 3.45 12.01 -11.57
CA HIS A 145 4.85 12.43 -11.47
C HIS A 145 5.82 11.31 -11.84
N SER A 146 6.98 11.70 -12.37
CA SER A 146 8.07 10.76 -12.65
C SER A 146 8.64 10.17 -11.35
N HIS A 147 8.88 8.87 -11.34
CA HIS A 147 9.54 8.15 -10.24
C HIS A 147 8.82 8.10 -8.89
N PRO A 148 7.50 7.88 -8.84
CA PRO A 148 6.79 7.74 -7.55
C PRO A 148 7.27 6.52 -6.76
N GLY A 149 7.77 5.47 -7.42
CA GLY A 149 8.30 4.25 -6.79
C GLY A 149 9.49 4.48 -5.87
N TYR A 150 10.20 5.62 -5.99
CA TYR A 150 11.30 5.96 -5.09
C TYR A 150 10.92 5.93 -3.60
N TYR A 151 9.73 6.40 -3.26
CA TYR A 151 9.27 6.42 -1.86
C TYR A 151 8.98 5.01 -1.34
N ILE A 152 8.44 4.14 -2.19
CA ILE A 152 8.19 2.73 -1.86
C ILE A 152 9.52 2.03 -1.58
N ASP A 153 10.46 2.10 -2.51
CA ASP A 153 11.80 1.49 -2.39
C ASP A 153 12.51 1.98 -1.12
N TYR A 154 12.39 3.29 -0.82
CA TYR A 154 12.95 3.88 0.38
C TYR A 154 12.38 3.25 1.65
N PHE A 155 11.05 3.24 1.82
CA PHE A 155 10.42 2.73 3.02
C PHE A 155 10.57 1.21 3.16
N GLU A 156 10.55 0.45 2.06
CA GLU A 156 10.85 -0.98 2.07
C GLU A 156 12.30 -1.25 2.54
N MET A 157 13.25 -0.45 2.09
CA MET A 157 14.63 -0.52 2.58
C MET A 157 14.70 -0.24 4.08
N ARG A 158 14.00 0.79 4.57
CA ARG A 158 13.95 1.12 6.01
C ARG A 158 13.27 0.02 6.82
N MET A 159 12.22 -0.61 6.29
CA MET A 159 11.59 -1.78 6.92
C MET A 159 12.59 -2.93 7.08
N LYS A 160 13.39 -3.22 6.05
CA LYS A 160 14.44 -4.24 6.15
C LYS A 160 15.48 -3.89 7.21
N GLN A 161 15.85 -2.62 7.36
CA GLN A 161 16.75 -2.15 8.42
C GLN A 161 16.13 -2.31 9.81
N CYS A 162 14.84 -1.96 9.99
CA CYS A 162 14.13 -2.20 11.25
C CYS A 162 14.16 -3.69 11.63
N ASN A 163 13.90 -4.58 10.68
CA ASN A 163 13.96 -6.02 10.90
C ASN A 163 15.36 -6.51 11.34
N VAL A 164 16.43 -5.95 10.77
CA VAL A 164 17.81 -6.26 11.19
C VAL A 164 18.06 -5.79 12.62
N ILE A 165 17.63 -4.58 12.96
CA ILE A 165 17.78 -4.00 14.31
C ILE A 165 16.95 -4.81 15.32
N HIS A 166 15.74 -5.22 14.95
CA HIS A 166 14.90 -6.09 15.76
C HIS A 166 15.59 -7.41 16.11
N ASN A 167 16.16 -8.08 15.10
CA ASN A 167 16.93 -9.33 15.30
C ASN A 167 18.18 -9.09 16.14
N LEU A 168 18.91 -8.00 15.89
CA LEU A 168 20.08 -7.63 16.69
C LEU A 168 19.72 -7.44 18.15
N HIS A 169 18.67 -6.70 18.45
CA HIS A 169 18.19 -6.48 19.82
C HIS A 169 17.82 -7.80 20.50
N TYR A 170 17.15 -8.70 19.79
CA TYR A 170 16.80 -10.03 20.29
C TYR A 170 18.05 -10.87 20.64
N GLU A 171 19.07 -10.88 19.78
CA GLU A 171 20.33 -11.59 20.03
C GLU A 171 21.15 -10.97 21.17
N MET A 172 21.15 -9.63 21.26
CA MET A 172 21.84 -8.91 22.34
C MET A 172 21.30 -9.28 23.73
N LYS A 173 19.99 -9.50 23.87
CA LYS A 173 19.38 -9.94 25.14
C LYS A 173 19.87 -11.30 25.63
N LYS A 174 20.45 -12.13 24.76
CA LYS A 174 21.01 -13.43 25.13
C LYS A 174 22.42 -13.33 25.72
N ILE A 175 23.10 -12.20 25.52
CA ILE A 175 24.46 -11.97 25.97
C ILE A 175 24.41 -11.68 27.50
N ARG A 176 24.99 -12.57 28.30
CA ARG A 176 25.04 -12.43 29.77
C ARG A 176 26.17 -11.49 30.25
N HIS A 177 27.28 -11.49 29.53
CA HIS A 177 28.44 -10.64 29.79
C HIS A 177 28.87 -10.01 28.48
N MET A 178 28.91 -8.67 28.44
CA MET A 178 29.29 -7.94 27.25
C MET A 178 30.80 -8.17 26.99
N PRO A 179 31.20 -8.72 25.84
CA PRO A 179 32.60 -8.91 25.48
C PRO A 179 33.29 -7.57 25.20
N ASP A 180 34.61 -7.52 25.34
CA ASP A 180 35.39 -6.28 25.11
C ASP A 180 35.25 -5.78 23.66
N GLU A 181 35.04 -6.67 22.71
CA GLU A 181 34.79 -6.36 21.30
C GLU A 181 33.47 -5.59 21.05
N ALA A 182 32.52 -5.67 21.96
CA ALA A 182 31.26 -4.92 21.86
C ALA A 182 31.49 -3.40 21.88
N MET A 183 32.53 -2.94 22.58
CA MET A 183 32.91 -1.52 22.61
C MET A 183 33.41 -1.06 21.22
N ILE A 184 34.07 -1.92 20.48
CA ILE A 184 34.53 -1.63 19.10
C ILE A 184 33.30 -1.51 18.20
N ILE A 185 32.36 -2.48 18.28
CA ILE A 185 31.10 -2.43 17.50
C ILE A 185 30.30 -1.17 17.81
N SER A 186 30.19 -0.81 19.09
CA SER A 186 29.50 0.42 19.52
C SER A 186 30.03 1.66 18.82
N SER A 187 31.35 1.76 18.61
CA SER A 187 31.98 2.91 17.94
C SER A 187 31.70 2.98 16.43
N TYR A 188 31.23 1.89 15.81
CA TYR A 188 30.86 1.85 14.38
C TYR A 188 29.36 2.01 14.15
N VAL A 189 28.52 1.75 15.14
CA VAL A 189 27.07 1.87 15.05
C VAL A 189 26.60 3.33 15.16
N PHE A 190 27.39 4.18 15.76
CA PHE A 190 27.15 5.60 15.94
C PHE A 190 28.13 6.41 15.10
#